data_f8f715bcea35b88c8888d4ba8c5a94af
#
_entry.id   f8f715bcea35b88c8888d4ba8c5a94af
#
_cell.length_a   1.000
_cell.length_b   1.000
_cell.length_c   1.000
_cell.angle_alpha   90.00
_cell.angle_beta   90.00
_cell.angle_gamma   90.00
#
_symmetry.space_group_name_H-M   'P 1'
#
loop_
_entity.id
_entity.type
_entity.pdbx_description
1 polymer ?
#
loop_
_entity_poly.entity_id
_entity_poly.type
_entity_poly.pdbx_seq_one_letter_code
_entity_poly.pdbx_strand_id
1 'polypeptide(L)'
;WYKHVTALGFTSIPKIYSYEPLVMERIRGRNIFEYDCLTVTEKKKIVKSIVKALDDLHHLEPEIDAVTADLDSNYITKTFDRLQKVENLVPFAKDEYIRINGRYYKNIFYDREALKNTLREYYPRKFCLIHGDSTFSNMLYDRLHERLVLIDPRGYFGKTKFYGDKDYDWAKVYYSLAGNYDQFNQKKFALSIGDKSVELSI
;
A
#
# COMPACT_ATOMS: atom_id res chain seq x y z
N TRP A 1 16.69 -2.76 -6.52
CA TRP A 1 15.55 -2.13 -7.17
C TRP A 1 15.97 -0.85 -7.89
N TYR A 2 16.48 0.18 -7.22
CA TYR A 2 16.88 1.46 -7.86
C TYR A 2 17.80 1.26 -9.07
N LYS A 3 18.84 0.43 -8.94
CA LYS A 3 19.76 0.14 -10.06
C LYS A 3 19.02 -0.44 -11.27
N HIS A 4 18.07 -1.34 -11.02
CA HIS A 4 17.28 -1.99 -12.06
C HIS A 4 16.37 -1.00 -12.80
N VAL A 5 15.52 -0.26 -12.07
CA VAL A 5 14.57 0.67 -12.70
C VAL A 5 15.26 1.87 -13.34
N THR A 6 16.41 2.31 -12.81
CA THR A 6 17.22 3.37 -13.45
C THR A 6 17.78 2.92 -14.79
N ALA A 7 18.25 1.66 -14.89
CA ALA A 7 18.75 1.11 -16.14
C ALA A 7 17.65 1.01 -17.23
N LEU A 8 16.40 0.84 -16.79
CA LEU A 8 15.21 0.81 -17.67
C LEU A 8 14.66 2.22 -18.00
N GLY A 9 15.26 3.28 -17.45
CA GLY A 9 14.86 4.66 -17.74
C GLY A 9 13.68 5.17 -16.92
N PHE A 10 13.32 4.53 -15.81
CA PHE A 10 12.25 5.01 -14.93
C PHE A 10 12.63 6.33 -14.24
N THR A 11 11.77 7.34 -14.34
CA THR A 11 12.07 8.71 -13.91
C THR A 11 11.36 9.18 -12.64
N SER A 12 10.31 8.47 -12.21
CA SER A 12 9.56 8.83 -11.00
C SER A 12 10.24 8.37 -9.71
N ILE A 13 11.58 8.45 -9.67
CA ILE A 13 12.44 8.16 -8.52
C ILE A 13 13.45 9.31 -8.31
N PRO A 14 14.13 9.41 -7.16
CA PRO A 14 15.27 10.31 -7.01
C PRO A 14 16.37 9.95 -8.01
N LYS A 15 17.12 10.93 -8.49
CA LYS A 15 18.36 10.67 -9.23
C LYS A 15 19.35 9.97 -8.29
N ILE A 16 19.90 8.85 -8.72
CA ILE A 16 20.88 8.09 -7.95
C ILE A 16 22.28 8.50 -8.37
N TYR A 17 23.10 8.94 -7.41
CA TYR A 17 24.49 9.35 -7.64
C TYR A 17 25.47 8.22 -7.36
N SER A 18 25.15 7.36 -6.39
CA SER A 18 25.94 6.18 -6.05
C SER A 18 25.02 5.11 -5.46
N TYR A 19 25.36 3.84 -5.65
CA TYR A 19 24.64 2.70 -5.05
C TYR A 19 25.33 2.13 -3.81
N GLU A 20 26.63 2.38 -3.64
CA GLU A 20 27.44 1.89 -2.53
C GLU A 20 28.47 2.95 -2.11
N PRO A 21 28.20 3.72 -1.04
CA PRO A 21 26.94 3.82 -0.31
C PRO A 21 25.83 4.40 -1.20
N LEU A 22 24.55 4.14 -0.85
CA LEU A 22 23.43 4.73 -1.57
C LEU A 22 23.40 6.24 -1.35
N VAL A 23 23.64 6.99 -2.44
CA VAL A 23 23.57 8.46 -2.47
C VAL A 23 22.58 8.88 -3.54
N MET A 24 21.58 9.65 -3.17
CA MET A 24 20.52 10.07 -4.06
C MET A 24 20.19 11.55 -3.95
N GLU A 25 19.46 12.04 -4.93
CA GLU A 25 18.93 13.40 -4.99
C GLU A 25 18.11 13.72 -3.73
N ARG A 26 18.35 14.89 -3.15
CA ARG A 26 17.46 15.45 -2.14
C ARG A 26 16.24 16.08 -2.83
N ILE A 27 15.07 15.48 -2.64
CA ILE A 27 13.82 16.03 -3.18
C ILE A 27 13.36 17.20 -2.32
N ARG A 28 12.98 18.31 -2.96
CA ARG A 28 12.41 19.50 -2.30
C ARG A 28 10.91 19.37 -2.00
N GLY A 29 10.36 18.18 -2.12
CA GLY A 29 8.98 17.84 -1.80
C GLY A 29 8.80 17.38 -0.35
N ARG A 30 7.53 17.18 0.01
CA ARG A 30 7.11 16.55 1.27
C ARG A 30 6.36 15.27 0.96
N ASN A 31 6.22 14.41 1.96
CA ASN A 31 5.28 13.30 1.88
C ASN A 31 3.87 13.82 1.64
N ILE A 32 3.09 13.10 0.83
CA ILE A 32 1.75 13.57 0.43
C ILE A 32 0.86 13.85 1.64
N PHE A 33 0.94 13.03 2.67
CA PHE A 33 0.14 13.18 3.90
C PHE A 33 0.53 14.40 4.77
N GLU A 34 1.68 15.03 4.52
CA GLU A 34 2.15 16.20 5.27
C GLU A 34 1.61 17.53 4.71
N TYR A 35 0.86 17.49 3.62
CA TYR A 35 0.25 18.70 3.06
C TYR A 35 -1.11 18.99 3.72
N ASP A 36 -1.15 19.95 4.62
CA ASP A 36 -2.36 20.30 5.39
C ASP A 36 -3.46 20.96 4.55
N CYS A 37 -3.10 21.75 3.54
CA CYS A 37 -4.06 22.54 2.76
C CYS A 37 -3.87 22.31 1.25
N LEU A 38 -4.44 21.23 0.74
CA LEU A 38 -4.52 20.96 -0.70
C LEU A 38 -5.89 21.35 -1.24
N THR A 39 -5.88 22.17 -2.27
CA THR A 39 -7.09 22.45 -3.07
C THR A 39 -7.55 21.19 -3.80
N VAL A 40 -8.81 21.14 -4.20
CA VAL A 40 -9.36 20.02 -5.01
C VAL A 40 -8.54 19.81 -6.28
N THR A 41 -8.10 20.90 -6.91
CA THR A 41 -7.28 20.85 -8.13
C THR A 41 -5.92 20.21 -7.86
N GLU A 42 -5.25 20.58 -6.77
CA GLU A 42 -3.96 19.97 -6.38
C GLU A 42 -4.12 18.49 -6.02
N LYS A 43 -5.16 18.12 -5.27
CA LYS A 43 -5.48 16.71 -4.98
C LYS A 43 -5.64 15.91 -6.26
N LYS A 44 -6.38 16.42 -7.25
CA LYS A 44 -6.53 15.78 -8.56
C LYS A 44 -5.21 15.64 -9.31
N LYS A 45 -4.33 16.66 -9.27
CA LYS A 45 -3.01 16.61 -9.90
C LYS A 45 -2.13 15.53 -9.25
N ILE A 46 -2.09 15.49 -7.91
CA ILE A 46 -1.33 14.49 -7.17
C ILE A 46 -1.81 13.08 -7.52
N VAL A 47 -3.12 12.82 -7.48
CA VAL A 47 -3.68 11.51 -7.83
C VAL A 47 -3.32 11.12 -9.28
N LYS A 48 -3.43 12.04 -10.24
CA LYS A 48 -3.00 11.77 -11.62
C LYS A 48 -1.51 11.45 -11.72
N SER A 49 -0.67 12.14 -10.95
CA SER A 49 0.78 11.86 -10.92
C SER A 49 1.09 10.49 -10.31
N ILE A 50 0.34 10.08 -9.26
CA ILE A 50 0.46 8.73 -8.68
C ILE A 50 0.08 7.67 -9.71
N VAL A 51 -1.09 7.85 -10.35
CA VAL A 51 -1.56 6.91 -11.38
C VAL A 51 -0.53 6.77 -12.48
N LYS A 52 -0.04 7.90 -13.01
CA LYS A 52 0.97 7.88 -14.06
C LYS A 52 2.27 7.18 -13.61
N ALA A 53 2.79 7.49 -12.43
CA ALA A 53 4.04 6.93 -11.96
C ALA A 53 3.96 5.41 -11.74
N LEU A 54 2.86 4.91 -11.18
CA LEU A 54 2.67 3.47 -10.99
C LEU A 54 2.38 2.75 -12.31
N ASP A 55 1.60 3.36 -13.20
CA ASP A 55 1.33 2.79 -14.52
C ASP A 55 2.62 2.69 -15.35
N ASP A 56 3.42 3.77 -15.39
CA ASP A 56 4.74 3.78 -16.03
C ASP A 56 5.65 2.67 -15.43
N LEU A 57 5.63 2.46 -14.11
CA LEU A 57 6.42 1.43 -13.44
C LEU A 57 5.96 0.02 -13.83
N HIS A 58 4.66 -0.23 -13.77
CA HIS A 58 4.07 -1.55 -14.03
C HIS A 58 4.25 -2.01 -15.49
N HIS A 59 4.41 -1.07 -16.42
CA HIS A 59 4.63 -1.35 -17.86
C HIS A 59 6.08 -1.12 -18.31
N LEU A 60 7.02 -0.93 -17.38
CA LEU A 60 8.41 -0.58 -17.70
C LEU A 60 9.15 -1.72 -18.41
N GLU A 61 8.78 -2.95 -18.13
CA GLU A 61 9.31 -4.16 -18.77
C GLU A 61 8.25 -5.28 -18.86
N PRO A 62 8.49 -6.36 -19.63
CA PRO A 62 7.52 -7.44 -19.78
C PRO A 62 7.14 -8.10 -18.47
N GLU A 63 5.87 -8.48 -18.36
CA GLU A 63 5.36 -9.26 -17.23
C GLU A 63 5.95 -10.68 -17.21
N ILE A 64 6.05 -11.24 -16.01
CA ILE A 64 6.43 -12.64 -15.77
C ILE A 64 5.22 -13.45 -15.26
N ASP A 65 5.32 -14.77 -15.25
CA ASP A 65 4.28 -15.61 -14.65
C ASP A 65 4.18 -15.39 -13.15
N ALA A 66 2.94 -15.30 -12.65
CA ALA A 66 2.69 -15.14 -11.23
C ALA A 66 3.06 -16.40 -10.44
N VAL A 67 3.62 -16.20 -9.25
CA VAL A 67 3.99 -17.26 -8.32
C VAL A 67 2.92 -17.39 -7.23
N THR A 68 2.07 -18.42 -7.34
CA THR A 68 0.95 -18.64 -6.40
C THR A 68 1.40 -18.70 -4.94
N ALA A 69 2.57 -19.30 -4.66
CA ALA A 69 3.10 -19.34 -3.29
C ALA A 69 3.42 -17.95 -2.72
N ASP A 70 3.80 -16.99 -3.56
CA ASP A 70 4.05 -15.63 -3.14
C ASP A 70 2.75 -14.85 -2.91
N LEU A 71 1.71 -15.13 -3.71
CA LEU A 71 0.36 -14.61 -3.50
C LEU A 71 -0.23 -15.12 -2.17
N ASP A 72 -0.20 -16.44 -1.94
CA ASP A 72 -0.64 -17.03 -0.67
C ASP A 72 0.15 -16.46 0.53
N SER A 73 1.46 -16.31 0.40
CA SER A 73 2.32 -15.75 1.46
C SER A 73 1.94 -14.32 1.82
N ASN A 74 1.74 -13.44 0.81
CA ASN A 74 1.48 -12.01 1.04
C ASN A 74 0.03 -11.73 1.43
N TYR A 75 -0.95 -12.39 0.78
CA TYR A 75 -2.36 -12.09 0.99
C TYR A 75 -3.00 -12.94 2.07
N ILE A 76 -2.61 -14.20 2.20
CA ILE A 76 -3.25 -15.13 3.13
C ILE A 76 -2.41 -15.28 4.40
N THR A 77 -1.23 -15.89 4.31
CA THR A 77 -0.42 -16.21 5.49
C THR A 77 -0.15 -14.99 6.35
N LYS A 78 0.43 -13.95 5.74
CA LYS A 78 0.78 -12.71 6.44
C LYS A 78 -0.45 -12.02 7.08
N THR A 79 -1.61 -12.06 6.42
CA THR A 79 -2.84 -11.44 6.95
C THR A 79 -3.35 -12.22 8.15
N PHE A 80 -3.47 -13.54 8.04
CA PHE A 80 -4.01 -14.36 9.13
C PHE A 80 -3.06 -14.48 10.31
N ASP A 81 -1.75 -14.52 10.10
CA ASP A 81 -0.75 -14.45 11.18
C ASP A 81 -0.87 -13.14 12.00
N ARG A 82 -1.18 -12.03 11.33
CA ARG A 82 -1.40 -10.74 11.99
C ARG A 82 -2.72 -10.70 12.74
N LEU A 83 -3.80 -11.19 12.13
CA LEU A 83 -5.12 -11.27 12.77
C LEU A 83 -5.08 -12.17 14.02
N GLN A 84 -4.41 -13.31 13.95
CA GLN A 84 -4.28 -14.23 15.07
C GLN A 84 -3.63 -13.58 16.29
N LYS A 85 -2.65 -12.70 16.09
CA LYS A 85 -1.97 -11.99 17.21
C LYS A 85 -2.88 -11.06 17.99
N VAL A 86 -3.94 -10.55 17.38
CA VAL A 86 -4.86 -9.57 17.99
C VAL A 86 -6.24 -10.14 18.27
N GLU A 87 -6.54 -11.36 17.86
CA GLU A 87 -7.86 -12.00 18.00
C GLU A 87 -8.35 -11.98 19.45
N ASN A 88 -7.49 -12.31 20.40
CA ASN A 88 -7.82 -12.34 21.83
C ASN A 88 -8.05 -10.92 22.43
N LEU A 89 -7.68 -9.86 21.71
CA LEU A 89 -7.90 -8.48 22.12
C LEU A 89 -9.24 -7.92 21.62
N VAL A 90 -9.93 -8.67 20.75
CA VAL A 90 -11.20 -8.26 20.13
C VAL A 90 -12.35 -9.00 20.83
N PRO A 91 -13.17 -8.36 21.67
CA PRO A 91 -14.23 -9.04 22.44
C PRO A 91 -15.24 -9.80 21.57
N PHE A 92 -15.50 -9.29 20.38
CA PHE A 92 -16.45 -9.80 19.38
C PHE A 92 -15.79 -10.57 18.24
N ALA A 93 -14.58 -11.11 18.41
CA ALA A 93 -13.88 -11.84 17.34
C ALA A 93 -14.66 -13.08 16.85
N LYS A 94 -15.52 -13.65 17.67
CA LYS A 94 -16.36 -14.83 17.35
C LYS A 94 -17.74 -14.47 16.76
N ASP A 95 -18.11 -13.19 16.74
CA ASP A 95 -19.40 -12.75 16.22
C ASP A 95 -19.34 -12.67 14.69
N GLU A 96 -20.42 -13.06 14.01
CA GLU A 96 -20.49 -13.03 12.54
C GLU A 96 -20.42 -11.59 11.99
N TYR A 97 -20.98 -10.62 12.71
CA TYR A 97 -20.99 -9.21 12.35
C TYR A 97 -20.42 -8.35 13.47
N ILE A 98 -19.72 -7.29 13.08
CA ILE A 98 -19.24 -6.25 13.98
C ILE A 98 -19.89 -4.92 13.63
N ARG A 99 -20.10 -4.08 14.63
CA ARG A 99 -20.62 -2.73 14.45
C ARG A 99 -19.47 -1.73 14.55
N ILE A 100 -19.19 -0.99 13.46
CA ILE A 100 -18.15 0.05 13.41
C ILE A 100 -18.83 1.38 13.07
N ASN A 101 -18.67 2.39 13.91
CA ASN A 101 -19.29 3.72 13.74
C ASN A 101 -20.79 3.61 13.41
N GLY A 102 -21.51 2.77 14.13
CA GLY A 102 -22.94 2.57 13.95
C GLY A 102 -23.35 1.66 12.78
N ARG A 103 -22.44 1.22 11.92
CA ARG A 103 -22.73 0.36 10.75
C ARG A 103 -22.27 -1.07 11.00
N TYR A 104 -23.02 -2.05 10.48
CA TYR A 104 -22.66 -3.46 10.56
C TYR A 104 -21.77 -3.89 9.38
N TYR A 105 -20.75 -4.66 9.71
CA TYR A 105 -19.82 -5.25 8.76
C TYR A 105 -19.64 -6.74 9.06
N LYS A 106 -19.42 -7.55 8.02
CA LYS A 106 -19.05 -8.94 8.20
C LYS A 106 -17.69 -9.02 8.89
N ASN A 107 -17.59 -9.89 9.89
CA ASN A 107 -16.39 -9.98 10.72
C ASN A 107 -15.33 -10.87 10.05
N ILE A 108 -14.16 -10.30 9.76
CA ILE A 108 -13.04 -11.01 9.13
C ILE A 108 -12.44 -12.11 10.02
N PHE A 109 -12.66 -12.06 11.33
CA PHE A 109 -12.24 -13.14 12.26
C PHE A 109 -13.17 -14.35 12.18
N TYR A 110 -14.44 -14.14 11.83
CA TYR A 110 -15.48 -15.18 11.84
C TYR A 110 -15.38 -16.12 10.65
N ASP A 111 -15.26 -15.59 9.44
CA ASP A 111 -15.30 -16.36 8.19
C ASP A 111 -13.99 -16.22 7.39
N ARG A 112 -12.93 -16.82 7.92
CA ARG A 112 -11.59 -16.78 7.33
C ARG A 112 -11.51 -17.55 6.00
N GLU A 113 -12.25 -18.64 5.88
CA GLU A 113 -12.21 -19.46 4.65
C GLU A 113 -12.90 -18.74 3.48
N ALA A 114 -14.04 -18.08 3.73
CA ALA A 114 -14.65 -17.26 2.70
C ALA A 114 -13.73 -16.12 2.23
N LEU A 115 -13.04 -15.47 3.16
CA LEU A 115 -12.06 -14.42 2.80
C LEU A 115 -10.90 -14.98 1.97
N LYS A 116 -10.33 -16.15 2.34
CA LYS A 116 -9.27 -16.80 1.57
C LYS A 116 -9.73 -17.14 0.15
N ASN A 117 -10.93 -17.73 0.02
CA ASN A 117 -11.48 -18.13 -1.27
C ASN A 117 -11.70 -16.89 -2.15
N THR A 118 -12.30 -15.83 -1.61
CA THR A 118 -12.47 -14.56 -2.30
C THR A 118 -11.13 -13.99 -2.78
N LEU A 119 -10.10 -13.95 -1.92
CA LEU A 119 -8.77 -13.46 -2.31
C LEU A 119 -8.18 -14.28 -3.47
N ARG A 120 -8.30 -15.61 -3.43
CA ARG A 120 -7.78 -16.50 -4.48
C ARG A 120 -8.47 -16.32 -5.83
N GLU A 121 -9.75 -15.97 -5.85
CA GLU A 121 -10.49 -15.68 -7.09
C GLU A 121 -9.91 -14.48 -7.85
N TYR A 122 -9.28 -13.53 -7.14
CA TYR A 122 -8.67 -12.34 -7.71
C TYR A 122 -7.16 -12.47 -7.96
N TYR A 123 -6.56 -13.64 -7.80
CA TYR A 123 -5.14 -13.82 -8.05
C TYR A 123 -4.80 -13.55 -9.52
N PRO A 124 -3.80 -12.68 -9.79
CA PRO A 124 -3.37 -12.41 -11.15
C PRO A 124 -2.66 -13.61 -11.75
N ARG A 125 -2.65 -13.70 -13.06
CA ARG A 125 -1.86 -14.70 -13.81
C ARG A 125 -0.44 -14.23 -14.07
N LYS A 126 -0.18 -12.95 -13.99
CA LYS A 126 1.10 -12.31 -14.28
C LYS A 126 1.50 -11.36 -13.17
N PHE A 127 2.80 -11.22 -12.98
CA PHE A 127 3.42 -10.21 -12.15
C PHE A 127 4.10 -9.18 -13.04
N CYS A 128 4.02 -7.93 -12.65
CA CYS A 128 4.77 -6.82 -13.24
C CYS A 128 5.81 -6.28 -12.25
N LEU A 129 6.63 -5.35 -12.70
CA LEU A 129 7.53 -4.61 -11.84
C LEU A 129 6.74 -3.75 -10.86
N ILE A 130 7.01 -3.87 -9.55
CA ILE A 130 6.26 -3.16 -8.50
C ILE A 130 7.17 -2.34 -7.59
N HIS A 131 6.58 -1.33 -6.94
CA HIS A 131 7.18 -0.63 -5.82
C HIS A 131 7.13 -1.47 -4.54
N GLY A 132 6.00 -2.11 -4.30
CA GLY A 132 5.75 -3.01 -3.18
C GLY A 132 5.43 -2.34 -1.84
N ASP A 133 5.51 -1.00 -1.77
CA ASP A 133 5.08 -0.22 -0.59
C ASP A 133 4.69 1.22 -0.95
N SER A 134 3.82 1.39 -1.92
CA SER A 134 3.36 2.66 -2.50
C SER A 134 2.37 3.42 -1.61
N THR A 135 2.66 3.56 -0.33
CA THR A 135 1.93 4.41 0.62
C THR A 135 2.31 5.89 0.44
N PHE A 136 1.48 6.81 0.95
CA PHE A 136 1.80 8.25 0.87
C PHE A 136 3.07 8.63 1.64
N SER A 137 3.47 7.86 2.65
CA SER A 137 4.74 8.01 3.34
C SER A 137 5.96 7.71 2.47
N ASN A 138 5.78 6.95 1.39
CA ASN A 138 6.83 6.61 0.42
C ASN A 138 6.68 7.37 -0.90
N MET A 139 5.91 8.46 -0.88
CA MET A 139 5.68 9.35 -2.03
C MET A 139 5.98 10.78 -1.64
N LEU A 140 6.99 11.38 -2.27
CA LEU A 140 7.31 12.80 -2.13
C LEU A 140 6.67 13.56 -3.29
N TYR A 141 6.01 14.66 -2.98
CA TYR A 141 5.46 15.56 -4.00
C TYR A 141 6.10 16.94 -3.91
N ASP A 142 6.75 17.36 -4.99
CA ASP A 142 7.27 18.72 -5.15
C ASP A 142 6.19 19.59 -5.78
N ARG A 143 5.54 20.44 -4.97
CA ARG A 143 4.46 21.34 -5.44
C ARG A 143 4.93 22.36 -6.47
N LEU A 144 6.20 22.80 -6.37
CA LEU A 144 6.73 23.83 -7.28
C LEU A 144 6.90 23.28 -8.69
N HIS A 145 7.41 22.05 -8.81
CA HIS A 145 7.67 21.40 -10.10
C HIS A 145 6.59 20.40 -10.50
N GLU A 146 5.53 20.25 -9.69
CA GLU A 146 4.46 19.25 -9.86
C GLU A 146 5.00 17.82 -10.07
N ARG A 147 6.12 17.50 -9.40
CA ARG A 147 6.83 16.23 -9.56
C ARG A 147 6.52 15.27 -8.40
N LEU A 148 6.03 14.09 -8.75
CA LEU A 148 5.91 12.95 -7.82
C LEU A 148 7.18 12.10 -7.88
N VAL A 149 7.67 11.68 -6.72
CA VAL A 149 8.85 10.84 -6.58
C VAL A 149 8.55 9.70 -5.63
N LEU A 150 8.73 8.47 -6.09
CA LEU A 150 8.62 7.25 -5.30
C LEU A 150 9.95 6.98 -4.59
N ILE A 151 9.87 6.71 -3.29
CA ILE A 151 11.03 6.40 -2.45
C ILE A 151 10.78 5.14 -1.63
N ASP A 152 11.84 4.56 -1.10
CA ASP A 152 11.80 3.38 -0.21
C ASP A 152 11.02 2.18 -0.79
N PRO A 153 11.37 1.74 -2.01
CA PRO A 153 10.74 0.57 -2.61
C PRO A 153 11.03 -0.68 -1.78
N ARG A 154 10.02 -1.50 -1.60
CA ARG A 154 10.20 -2.79 -0.96
C ARG A 154 11.08 -3.74 -1.79
N GLY A 155 10.93 -3.70 -3.12
CA GLY A 155 11.77 -4.42 -4.08
C GLY A 155 11.57 -5.93 -4.10
N TYR A 156 10.49 -6.46 -3.51
CA TYR A 156 10.12 -7.87 -3.56
C TYR A 156 8.65 -8.12 -3.22
N PHE A 157 8.12 -9.25 -3.71
CA PHE A 157 6.80 -9.76 -3.37
C PHE A 157 6.90 -11.25 -3.04
N GLY A 158 6.71 -11.62 -1.77
CA GLY A 158 7.04 -12.94 -1.29
C GLY A 158 8.54 -13.24 -1.43
N LYS A 159 8.92 -14.19 -2.27
CA LYS A 159 10.32 -14.51 -2.61
C LYS A 159 10.74 -13.92 -3.95
N THR A 160 9.79 -13.49 -4.77
CA THR A 160 10.06 -12.90 -6.10
C THR A 160 10.63 -11.49 -5.93
N LYS A 161 11.81 -11.25 -6.52
CA LYS A 161 12.48 -9.94 -6.50
C LYS A 161 11.94 -9.07 -7.64
N PHE A 162 11.68 -7.79 -7.33
CA PHE A 162 11.24 -6.70 -8.20
C PHE A 162 9.82 -6.84 -8.73
N TYR A 163 9.39 -8.05 -9.06
CA TYR A 163 8.07 -8.33 -9.62
C TYR A 163 7.06 -8.75 -8.56
N GLY A 164 5.80 -8.43 -8.80
CA GLY A 164 4.68 -8.81 -7.96
C GLY A 164 3.35 -8.44 -8.59
N ASP A 165 2.30 -8.57 -7.79
CA ASP A 165 0.96 -8.17 -8.18
C ASP A 165 0.84 -6.64 -8.18
N LYS A 166 0.48 -6.04 -9.33
CA LYS A 166 0.23 -4.60 -9.44
C LYS A 166 -0.87 -4.11 -8.51
N ASP A 167 -1.87 -4.95 -8.24
CA ASP A 167 -2.98 -4.59 -7.37
C ASP A 167 -2.53 -4.43 -5.91
N TYR A 168 -1.38 -5.00 -5.54
CA TYR A 168 -0.74 -4.73 -4.25
C TYR A 168 -0.29 -3.28 -4.11
N ASP A 169 0.30 -2.69 -5.16
CA ASP A 169 0.65 -1.26 -5.16
C ASP A 169 -0.60 -0.38 -5.12
N TRP A 170 -1.64 -0.71 -5.91
CA TRP A 170 -2.90 0.02 -5.87
C TRP A 170 -3.61 -0.08 -4.52
N ALA A 171 -3.58 -1.26 -3.89
CA ALA A 171 -4.11 -1.44 -2.54
C ALA A 171 -3.38 -0.58 -1.50
N LYS A 172 -2.06 -0.40 -1.63
CA LYS A 172 -1.28 0.49 -0.77
C LYS A 172 -1.65 1.96 -0.94
N VAL A 173 -1.86 2.41 -2.19
CA VAL A 173 -2.38 3.76 -2.46
C VAL A 173 -3.77 3.94 -1.86
N TYR A 174 -4.68 2.98 -2.07
CA TYR A 174 -6.03 3.02 -1.51
C TYR A 174 -6.02 3.02 0.01
N TYR A 175 -5.12 2.27 0.62
CA TYR A 175 -4.92 2.20 2.07
C TYR A 175 -4.54 3.56 2.66
N SER A 176 -3.68 4.34 1.99
CA SER A 176 -3.37 5.72 2.37
C SER A 176 -4.53 6.67 2.07
N LEU A 177 -5.16 6.55 0.88
CA LEU A 177 -6.17 7.50 0.39
C LEU A 177 -7.50 7.39 1.15
N ALA A 178 -8.00 6.17 1.34
CA ALA A 178 -9.30 5.89 1.96
C ALA A 178 -9.20 5.31 3.37
N GLY A 179 -8.11 4.58 3.67
CA GLY A 179 -7.89 3.94 4.97
C GLY A 179 -7.19 4.84 6.00
N ASN A 180 -6.80 6.05 5.64
CA ASN A 180 -6.08 6.98 6.52
C ASN A 180 -4.83 6.36 7.19
N TYR A 181 -4.15 5.46 6.49
CA TYR A 181 -3.01 4.70 7.03
C TYR A 181 -1.93 5.57 7.67
N ASP A 182 -1.61 6.70 7.04
CA ASP A 182 -0.54 7.60 7.50
C ASP A 182 -0.92 8.28 8.83
N GLN A 183 -2.21 8.59 9.04
CA GLN A 183 -2.72 9.09 10.31
C GLN A 183 -2.67 8.03 11.41
N PHE A 184 -3.01 6.77 11.08
CA PHE A 184 -2.84 5.65 12.00
C PHE A 184 -1.38 5.50 12.45
N ASN A 185 -0.42 5.54 11.53
CA ASN A 185 1.01 5.48 11.85
C ASN A 185 1.46 6.62 12.75
N GLN A 186 0.88 7.80 12.60
CA GLN A 186 1.15 8.96 13.44
C GLN A 186 0.35 8.95 14.76
N LYS A 187 -0.43 7.90 15.01
CA LYS A 187 -1.32 7.78 16.20
C LYS A 187 -2.34 8.92 16.29
N LYS A 188 -2.73 9.48 15.16
CA LYS A 188 -3.75 10.54 15.05
C LYS A 188 -5.14 9.92 14.88
N PHE A 189 -5.59 9.15 15.85
CA PHE A 189 -6.91 8.54 15.87
C PHE A 189 -7.38 8.34 17.31
N ALA A 190 -8.68 8.25 17.51
CA ALA A 190 -9.29 7.79 18.74
C ALA A 190 -10.07 6.49 18.47
N LEU A 191 -9.86 5.49 19.33
CA LEU A 191 -10.47 4.17 19.23
C LEU A 191 -11.15 3.84 20.57
N SER A 192 -12.43 3.50 20.52
CA SER A 192 -13.18 2.93 21.63
C SER A 192 -13.73 1.57 21.25
N ILE A 193 -13.45 0.56 22.04
CA ILE A 193 -13.90 -0.83 21.83
C ILE A 193 -14.88 -1.16 22.94
N GLY A 194 -16.15 -1.38 22.59
CA GLY A 194 -17.19 -1.91 23.46
C GLY A 194 -17.40 -3.40 23.22
N ASP A 195 -18.38 -4.00 23.94
CA ASP A 195 -18.64 -5.44 23.88
C ASP A 195 -19.02 -5.95 22.47
N LYS A 196 -19.70 -5.13 21.68
CA LYS A 196 -20.21 -5.47 20.33
C LYS A 196 -20.01 -4.36 19.30
N SER A 197 -19.24 -3.34 19.62
CA SER A 197 -19.06 -2.20 18.74
C SER A 197 -17.69 -1.57 18.87
N VAL A 198 -17.29 -0.92 17.78
CA VAL A 198 -16.08 -0.11 17.70
C VAL A 198 -16.47 1.29 17.25
N GLU A 199 -16.01 2.30 17.94
CA GLU A 199 -16.06 3.69 17.51
C GLU A 199 -14.64 4.15 17.16
N LEU A 200 -14.45 4.58 15.93
CA LEU A 200 -13.18 5.03 15.40
C LEU A 200 -13.33 6.42 14.78
N SER A 201 -12.50 7.36 15.19
CA SER A 201 -12.36 8.68 14.55
C SER A 201 -10.90 8.95 14.18
N ILE A 202 -10.70 9.57 13.00
CA ILE A 202 -9.40 9.93 12.44
C ILE A 202 -9.45 11.39 11.97
#